data_a3f843a528a3913d447b2c8a00112d92
#
_entry.id   a3f843a528a3913d447b2c8a00112d92
#
_cell.length_a   1.000
_cell.length_b   1.000
_cell.length_c   1.000
_cell.angle_alpha   90.00
_cell.angle_beta   90.00
_cell.angle_gamma   90.00
#
_symmetry.space_group_name_H-M   'P 1'
#
loop_
_entity.id
_entity.type
_entity.pdbx_description
1 polymer ?
#
loop_
_entity_poly.entity_id
_entity_poly.type
_entity_poly.pdbx_seq_one_letter_code
_entity_poly.pdbx_strand_id
1 'polypeptide(L)'
;MKILLIEDSRFLRIAIERILTRAGHSVTGVADGRDGLHAALTSPPALILLDMMLPGLDGTGVLKALKLDASTAQIPVIVLSGLSQKNEAKLKNAGAAAYIEKSALDLEQNADALIQSVESVLRRSIAVSGSIPG
;
A
#
# COMPACT_ATOMS: atom_id res chain seq x y z
N MET A 1 -9.04 2.76 -9.75
CA MET A 1 -8.04 3.62 -9.09
C MET A 1 -6.65 3.10 -9.37
N LYS A 2 -5.69 3.99 -9.41
CA LYS A 2 -4.29 3.62 -9.64
C LYS A 2 -3.63 3.22 -8.33
N ILE A 3 -3.09 2.00 -8.28
CA ILE A 3 -2.47 1.44 -7.07
C ILE A 3 -1.01 1.08 -7.38
N LEU A 4 -0.11 1.49 -6.49
CA LEU A 4 1.29 1.08 -6.54
C LEU A 4 1.50 -0.01 -5.49
N LEU A 5 2.03 -1.14 -5.92
CA LEU A 5 2.34 -2.28 -5.06
C LEU A 5 3.85 -2.46 -4.97
N ILE A 6 4.40 -2.35 -3.77
CA ILE A 6 5.83 -2.51 -3.51
C ILE A 6 6.01 -3.80 -2.70
N GLU A 7 6.42 -4.87 -3.37
CA GLU A 7 6.51 -6.21 -2.81
C GLU A 7 7.60 -7.00 -3.52
N ASP A 8 8.58 -7.53 -2.79
CA ASP A 8 9.71 -8.24 -3.38
C ASP A 8 9.38 -9.68 -3.76
N SER A 9 8.41 -10.32 -3.10
CA SER A 9 7.98 -11.66 -3.50
C SER A 9 7.21 -11.60 -4.81
N ARG A 10 7.80 -12.17 -5.86
CA ARG A 10 7.16 -12.22 -7.17
C ARG A 10 5.81 -12.93 -7.12
N PHE A 11 5.75 -14.04 -6.39
CA PHE A 11 4.52 -14.81 -6.26
C PHE A 11 3.39 -13.95 -5.64
N LEU A 12 3.68 -13.31 -4.51
CA LEU A 12 2.70 -12.50 -3.81
C LEU A 12 2.35 -11.26 -4.62
N ARG A 13 3.33 -10.62 -5.25
CA ARG A 13 3.10 -9.44 -6.08
C ARG A 13 2.14 -9.74 -7.23
N ILE A 14 2.37 -10.82 -7.96
CA ILE A 14 1.52 -11.22 -9.08
C ILE A 14 0.11 -11.56 -8.60
N ALA A 15 -0.01 -12.28 -7.48
CA ALA A 15 -1.30 -12.64 -6.93
C ALA A 15 -2.13 -11.42 -6.54
N ILE A 16 -1.51 -10.46 -5.86
CA ILE A 16 -2.18 -9.22 -5.46
C ILE A 16 -2.57 -8.39 -6.69
N GLU A 17 -1.66 -8.28 -7.66
CA GLU A 17 -1.95 -7.55 -8.90
C GLU A 17 -3.19 -8.11 -9.60
N ARG A 18 -3.29 -9.43 -9.69
CA ARG A 18 -4.43 -10.07 -10.35
C ARG A 18 -5.74 -9.78 -9.63
N ILE A 19 -5.73 -9.89 -8.31
CA ILE A 19 -6.92 -9.67 -7.48
C ILE A 19 -7.43 -8.25 -7.66
N LEU A 20 -6.54 -7.28 -7.54
CA LEU A 20 -6.92 -5.87 -7.60
C LEU A 20 -7.28 -5.42 -9.03
N THR A 21 -6.61 -5.98 -10.03
CA THR A 21 -6.95 -5.72 -11.42
C THR A 21 -8.36 -6.22 -11.75
N ARG A 22 -8.71 -7.40 -11.26
CA ARG A 22 -10.06 -7.93 -11.43
C ARG A 22 -11.12 -7.08 -10.72
N ALA A 23 -10.74 -6.42 -9.64
CA ALA A 23 -11.63 -5.51 -8.92
C ALA A 23 -11.77 -4.14 -9.59
N GLY A 24 -11.10 -3.92 -10.72
CA GLY A 24 -11.23 -2.69 -11.50
C GLY A 24 -10.14 -1.68 -11.30
N HIS A 25 -9.07 -2.03 -10.56
CA HIS A 25 -7.96 -1.11 -10.32
C HIS A 25 -6.84 -1.29 -11.35
N SER A 26 -6.07 -0.22 -11.57
CA SER A 26 -4.87 -0.27 -12.38
C SER A 26 -3.68 -0.41 -11.41
N VAL A 27 -2.96 -1.52 -11.48
CA VAL A 27 -1.91 -1.84 -10.52
C VAL A 27 -0.55 -1.84 -11.18
N THR A 28 0.40 -1.14 -10.57
CA THR A 28 1.82 -1.19 -10.94
C THR A 28 2.57 -1.85 -9.80
N GLY A 29 3.23 -2.97 -10.09
CA GLY A 29 4.02 -3.71 -9.10
C GLY A 29 5.50 -3.46 -9.29
N VAL A 30 6.22 -3.21 -8.19
CA VAL A 30 7.67 -3.09 -8.17
C VAL A 30 8.24 -3.95 -7.05
N ALA A 31 9.51 -4.32 -7.17
CA ALA A 31 10.12 -5.32 -6.32
C ALA A 31 10.93 -4.77 -5.16
N ASP A 32 11.28 -3.49 -5.15
CA ASP A 32 12.11 -2.92 -4.09
C ASP A 32 11.68 -1.51 -3.72
N GLY A 33 12.22 -1.04 -2.58
CA GLY A 33 11.80 0.24 -2.02
C GLY A 33 12.23 1.45 -2.84
N ARG A 34 13.37 1.40 -3.50
CA ARG A 34 13.85 2.52 -4.32
C ARG A 34 13.01 2.68 -5.58
N ASP A 35 12.72 1.58 -6.26
CA ASP A 35 11.85 1.60 -7.43
C ASP A 35 10.45 2.04 -7.04
N GLY A 36 9.97 1.61 -5.86
CA GLY A 36 8.68 2.02 -5.34
C GLY A 36 8.60 3.51 -5.09
N LEU A 37 9.61 4.06 -4.42
CA LEU A 37 9.66 5.49 -4.13
C LEU A 37 9.74 6.30 -5.42
N HIS A 38 10.58 5.87 -6.35
CA HIS A 38 10.71 6.52 -7.65
C HIS A 38 9.38 6.52 -8.42
N ALA A 39 8.70 5.38 -8.43
CA ALA A 39 7.41 5.26 -9.11
C ALA A 39 6.36 6.18 -8.49
N ALA A 40 6.32 6.25 -7.16
CA ALA A 40 5.37 7.12 -6.46
C ALA A 40 5.61 8.60 -6.73
N LEU A 41 6.88 9.00 -6.82
CA LEU A 41 7.24 10.39 -7.10
C LEU A 41 7.01 10.77 -8.55
N THR A 42 7.28 9.85 -9.48
CA THR A 42 7.16 10.10 -10.91
C THR A 42 5.71 10.08 -11.38
N SER A 43 4.90 9.18 -10.83
CA SER A 43 3.51 8.99 -11.24
C SER A 43 2.68 8.63 -10.01
N PRO A 44 2.29 9.65 -9.21
CA PRO A 44 1.62 9.41 -7.93
C PRO A 44 0.35 8.56 -8.06
N PRO A 45 0.26 7.45 -7.30
CA PRO A 45 -0.93 6.62 -7.28
C PRO A 45 -1.99 7.14 -6.31
N ALA A 46 -3.18 6.55 -6.37
CA ALA A 46 -4.24 6.84 -5.41
C ALA A 46 -4.02 6.11 -4.08
N LEU A 47 -3.26 5.01 -4.09
CA LEU A 47 -2.99 4.20 -2.91
C LEU A 47 -1.70 3.41 -3.12
N ILE A 48 -0.96 3.19 -2.03
CA ILE A 48 0.25 2.37 -2.04
C ILE A 48 0.07 1.18 -1.09
N LEU A 49 0.36 -0.02 -1.62
CA LEU A 49 0.52 -1.23 -0.80
C LEU A 49 2.02 -1.43 -0.63
N LEU A 50 2.48 -1.47 0.61
CA LEU A 50 3.91 -1.46 0.92
C LEU A 50 4.30 -2.61 1.83
N ASP A 51 5.17 -3.50 1.34
CA ASP A 51 5.79 -4.54 2.16
C ASP A 51 6.84 -3.91 3.08
N MET A 52 6.85 -4.33 4.34
CA MET A 52 7.84 -3.83 5.31
C MET A 52 9.20 -4.51 5.17
N MET A 53 9.25 -5.71 4.60
CA MET A 53 10.49 -6.49 4.46
C MET A 53 10.98 -6.42 3.02
N LEU A 54 11.64 -5.32 2.67
CA LEU A 54 12.15 -5.08 1.32
C LEU A 54 13.68 -5.11 1.29
N PRO A 55 14.28 -5.55 0.18
CA PRO A 55 15.72 -5.41 0.01
C PRO A 55 16.11 -3.95 -0.20
N GLY A 56 17.30 -3.57 0.24
CA GLY A 56 17.79 -2.21 0.09
C GLY A 56 17.12 -1.24 1.04
N LEU A 57 16.35 -0.30 0.51
CA LEU A 57 15.57 0.62 1.33
C LEU A 57 14.32 -0.11 1.82
N ASP A 58 14.25 -0.37 3.13
CA ASP A 58 13.14 -1.13 3.71
C ASP A 58 11.85 -0.35 3.77
N GLY A 59 10.75 -1.05 4.13
CA GLY A 59 9.42 -0.45 4.14
C GLY A 59 9.29 0.75 5.07
N THR A 60 9.97 0.73 6.22
CA THR A 60 9.95 1.88 7.14
C THR A 60 10.58 3.10 6.50
N GLY A 61 11.71 2.92 5.82
CA GLY A 61 12.38 4.01 5.11
C GLY A 61 11.55 4.56 3.97
N VAL A 62 10.90 3.68 3.22
CA VAL A 62 9.99 4.09 2.14
C VAL A 62 8.83 4.91 2.70
N LEU A 63 8.19 4.43 3.77
CA LEU A 63 7.06 5.12 4.39
C LEU A 63 7.46 6.52 4.86
N LYS A 64 8.60 6.64 5.52
CA LYS A 64 9.11 7.95 5.96
C LYS A 64 9.35 8.88 4.78
N ALA A 65 10.00 8.39 3.73
CA ALA A 65 10.29 9.20 2.55
C ALA A 65 9.01 9.69 1.87
N LEU A 66 8.00 8.82 1.76
CA LEU A 66 6.72 9.19 1.19
C LEU A 66 6.03 10.29 2.01
N LYS A 67 6.07 10.19 3.33
CA LYS A 67 5.40 11.16 4.20
C LYS A 67 6.13 12.50 4.30
N LEU A 68 7.42 12.52 4.00
CA LEU A 68 8.22 13.74 4.02
C LEU A 68 8.10 14.55 2.73
N ASP A 69 7.70 13.93 1.63
CA ASP A 69 7.57 14.62 0.35
C ASP A 69 6.14 15.12 0.16
N ALA A 70 5.99 16.41 -0.12
CA ALA A 70 4.67 17.02 -0.27
C ALA A 70 3.84 16.37 -1.38
N SER A 71 4.47 15.87 -2.44
CA SER A 71 3.76 15.26 -3.57
C SER A 71 3.20 13.88 -3.24
N THR A 72 3.71 13.20 -2.21
CA THR A 72 3.29 11.86 -1.85
C THR A 72 2.72 11.75 -0.43
N ALA A 73 2.86 12.79 0.39
CA ALA A 73 2.47 12.74 1.80
C ALA A 73 0.99 12.41 2.02
N GLN A 74 0.12 12.79 1.10
CA GLN A 74 -1.32 12.57 1.21
C GLN A 74 -1.77 11.22 0.66
N ILE A 75 -0.90 10.49 -0.01
CA ILE A 75 -1.25 9.19 -0.57
C ILE A 75 -1.40 8.18 0.57
N PRO A 76 -2.56 7.53 0.72
CA PRO A 76 -2.72 6.52 1.77
C PRO A 76 -1.85 5.30 1.50
N VAL A 77 -1.20 4.80 2.55
CA VAL A 77 -0.32 3.63 2.48
C VAL A 77 -0.89 2.53 3.35
N ILE A 78 -1.13 1.37 2.75
CA ILE A 78 -1.47 0.14 3.48
C ILE A 78 -0.19 -0.67 3.59
N VAL A 79 0.20 -0.96 4.83
CA VAL A 79 1.40 -1.75 5.09
C VAL A 79 1.07 -3.23 5.11
N LEU A 80 1.86 -4.01 4.35
CA LEU A 80 1.82 -5.47 4.38
C LEU A 80 2.99 -5.97 5.22
N SER A 81 2.73 -6.78 6.23
CA SER A 81 3.80 -7.22 7.12
C SER A 81 3.64 -8.68 7.53
N GLY A 82 4.75 -9.40 7.57
CA GLY A 82 4.81 -10.73 8.19
C GLY A 82 5.06 -10.66 9.68
N LEU A 83 5.22 -9.45 10.23
CA LEU A 83 5.49 -9.26 11.65
C LEU A 83 4.20 -9.28 12.46
N SER A 84 4.35 -9.52 13.78
CA SER A 84 3.21 -9.58 14.68
C SER A 84 2.55 -8.21 14.84
N GLN A 85 1.33 -8.23 15.36
CA GLN A 85 0.54 -7.02 15.62
C GLN A 85 1.20 -6.00 16.54
N LYS A 86 2.25 -6.38 17.23
CA LYS A 86 2.98 -5.47 18.12
C LYS A 86 3.50 -4.23 17.44
N ASN A 87 3.69 -4.30 16.11
CA ASN A 87 4.21 -3.17 15.34
C ASN A 87 3.12 -2.31 14.70
N GLU A 88 1.86 -2.68 14.84
CA GLU A 88 0.76 -1.97 14.18
C GLU A 88 0.68 -0.51 14.61
N ALA A 89 0.70 -0.26 15.92
CA ALA A 89 0.61 1.11 16.45
C ALA A 89 1.80 1.95 15.97
N LYS A 90 3.01 1.37 15.96
CA LYS A 90 4.21 2.05 15.50
C LYS A 90 4.10 2.45 14.03
N LEU A 91 3.57 1.55 13.20
CA LEU A 91 3.41 1.81 11.77
C LEU A 91 2.33 2.86 11.50
N LYS A 92 1.24 2.82 12.23
CA LYS A 92 0.21 3.85 12.13
C LYS A 92 0.74 5.22 12.56
N ASN A 93 1.53 5.26 13.62
CA ASN A 93 2.18 6.50 14.06
C ASN A 93 3.18 7.02 13.02
N ALA A 94 3.77 6.13 12.23
CA ALA A 94 4.66 6.53 11.13
C ALA A 94 3.90 7.00 9.89
N GLY A 95 2.57 6.95 9.91
CA GLY A 95 1.73 7.47 8.84
C GLY A 95 1.01 6.45 7.98
N ALA A 96 1.05 5.16 8.34
CA ALA A 96 0.30 4.14 7.60
C ALA A 96 -1.20 4.31 7.83
N ALA A 97 -1.97 4.20 6.75
CA ALA A 97 -3.43 4.31 6.83
C ALA A 97 -4.07 3.02 7.35
N ALA A 98 -3.44 1.88 7.08
CA ALA A 98 -3.90 0.58 7.52
C ALA A 98 -2.74 -0.40 7.54
N TYR A 99 -2.95 -1.54 8.19
CA TYR A 99 -1.96 -2.58 8.37
C TYR A 99 -2.61 -3.91 8.08
N ILE A 100 -1.96 -4.74 7.26
CA ILE A 100 -2.44 -6.09 6.94
C ILE A 100 -1.32 -7.08 7.23
N GLU A 101 -1.60 -8.09 8.03
CA GLU A 101 -0.66 -9.18 8.24
C GLU A 101 -0.68 -10.11 7.03
N LYS A 102 0.51 -10.43 6.51
CA LYS A 102 0.62 -11.34 5.37
C LYS A 102 0.05 -12.73 5.68
N SER A 103 0.16 -13.18 6.93
CA SER A 103 -0.39 -14.47 7.35
C SER A 103 -1.92 -14.51 7.29
N ALA A 104 -2.58 -13.36 7.36
CA ALA A 104 -4.02 -13.26 7.23
C ALA A 104 -4.49 -13.17 5.78
N LEU A 105 -3.56 -13.05 4.83
CA LEU A 105 -3.87 -12.99 3.41
C LEU A 105 -3.98 -14.39 2.83
N ASP A 106 -5.18 -14.94 2.83
CA ASP A 106 -5.47 -16.14 2.07
C ASP A 106 -6.01 -15.69 0.71
N LEU A 107 -5.10 -15.55 -0.25
CA LEU A 107 -5.43 -14.97 -1.55
C LEU A 107 -6.30 -15.90 -2.40
N GLU A 108 -6.34 -17.20 -2.07
CA GLU A 108 -7.21 -18.14 -2.79
C GLU A 108 -8.64 -18.12 -2.26
N GLN A 109 -8.80 -17.98 -0.93
CA GLN A 109 -10.10 -18.07 -0.28
C GLN A 109 -10.62 -16.74 0.22
N ASN A 110 -9.73 -15.76 0.42
CA ASN A 110 -10.08 -14.50 1.10
C ASN A 110 -9.61 -13.27 0.33
N ALA A 111 -9.63 -13.35 -0.99
CA ALA A 111 -9.30 -12.20 -1.84
C ALA A 111 -10.18 -10.99 -1.54
N ASP A 112 -11.43 -11.22 -1.15
CA ASP A 112 -12.37 -10.16 -0.82
C ASP A 112 -11.91 -9.32 0.37
N ALA A 113 -11.22 -9.92 1.33
CA ALA A 113 -10.71 -9.17 2.49
C ALA A 113 -9.68 -8.13 2.05
N LEU A 114 -8.79 -8.48 1.12
CA LEU A 114 -7.83 -7.54 0.56
C LEU A 114 -8.53 -6.42 -0.20
N ILE A 115 -9.48 -6.78 -1.06
CA ILE A 115 -10.23 -5.80 -1.86
C ILE A 115 -10.98 -4.84 -0.94
N GLN A 116 -11.64 -5.35 0.09
CA GLN A 116 -12.40 -4.53 1.04
C GLN A 116 -11.48 -3.57 1.81
N SER A 117 -10.30 -4.03 2.22
CA SER A 117 -9.34 -3.17 2.91
C SER A 117 -8.88 -2.03 2.02
N VAL A 118 -8.55 -2.34 0.76
CA VAL A 118 -8.13 -1.33 -0.21
C VAL A 118 -9.25 -0.33 -0.45
N GLU A 119 -10.45 -0.80 -0.74
CA GLU A 119 -11.57 0.07 -1.04
C GLU A 119 -12.00 0.91 0.16
N SER A 120 -11.94 0.36 1.36
CA SER A 120 -12.22 1.10 2.58
C SER A 120 -11.26 2.28 2.76
N VAL A 121 -9.97 2.04 2.56
CA VAL A 121 -8.96 3.10 2.67
C VAL A 121 -9.16 4.14 1.56
N LEU A 122 -9.42 3.71 0.34
CA LEU A 122 -9.68 4.63 -0.78
C LEU A 122 -10.91 5.50 -0.52
N ARG A 123 -11.99 4.93 -0.01
CA ARG A 123 -13.21 5.69 0.32
C ARG A 123 -12.94 6.73 1.39
N ARG A 124 -12.18 6.40 2.42
CA ARG A 124 -11.84 7.34 3.49
C ARG A 124 -10.98 8.48 2.95
N SER A 125 -10.03 8.17 2.09
CA SER A 125 -9.18 9.17 1.47
C SER A 125 -9.99 10.12 0.58
N ILE A 126 -10.88 9.58 -0.25
CA ILE A 126 -11.75 10.37 -1.11
C ILE A 126 -12.71 11.23 -0.27
N ALA A 127 -13.26 10.66 0.81
CA ALA A 127 -14.18 11.40 1.68
C ALA A 127 -13.50 12.60 2.33
N VAL A 128 -12.25 12.45 2.78
CA VAL A 128 -11.48 13.56 3.34
C VAL A 128 -11.23 14.63 2.27
N SER A 129 -10.82 14.22 1.08
CA SER A 129 -10.59 15.15 -0.05
C SER A 129 -11.90 15.73 -0.57
N GLY A 130 -12.94 14.90 -0.68
CA GLY A 130 -14.24 15.28 -1.22
C GLY A 130 -15.09 16.12 -0.27
N SER A 131 -14.76 16.15 1.02
CA SER A 131 -15.45 16.99 1.99
C SER A 131 -15.10 18.47 1.81
N ILE A 132 -14.08 18.78 1.03
CA ILE A 132 -13.77 20.14 0.65
C ILE A 132 -14.72 20.51 -0.48
N PRO A 133 -15.65 21.40 -0.24
CA PRO A 133 -16.56 21.79 -1.29
C PRO A 133 -15.76 22.43 -2.40
N GLY A 134 -15.93 21.84 -3.53
CA GLY A 134 -15.35 22.43 -4.72
C GLY A 134 -15.91 23.80 -4.89
#